data_09088e25039ed0c0f7053125a1f9657e
#
_entry.id   09088e25039ed0c0f7053125a1f9657e
#
_cell.length_a   1.000
_cell.length_b   1.000
_cell.length_c   1.000
_cell.angle_alpha   90.00
_cell.angle_beta   90.00
_cell.angle_gamma   90.00
#
_symmetry.space_group_name_H-M   'P 1'
#
loop_
_entity.id
_entity.type
_entity.pdbx_description
1 polymer ?
#
loop_
_entity_poly.entity_id
_entity_poly.type
_entity_poly.pdbx_seq_one_letter_code
_entity_poly.pdbx_strand_id
1 'polypeptide(L)'
;FIKPDAKIEDAYATYYMGIFFPCDDRVHQPRDFRVQGLHKNAAMILGLDEGTEAPDVYIKLTPKNRQRQIKEPYVCIAAQASGQAKYWNNGRGWINVVKYLKQKGYRVLCIDRDSVYGQGSRFNLIPYGAEDFTGQIPLQERIDLLQYADFFIGLSSGLSWVANGMGKPVIMISGFTLPLNEFYTPYRLINY
;
A
#
# COMPACT_ATOMS: atom_id res chain seq x y z
N PHE A 1 12.13 0.54 10.96
CA PHE A 1 11.85 -0.88 11.11
C PHE A 1 12.70 -1.44 12.24
N ILE A 2 12.08 -1.96 13.28
CA ILE A 2 12.74 -2.68 14.37
C ILE A 2 12.72 -4.16 13.98
N LYS A 3 13.84 -4.86 14.13
CA LYS A 3 13.88 -6.31 13.87
C LYS A 3 12.96 -7.02 14.87
N PRO A 4 12.27 -8.11 14.49
CA PRO A 4 11.33 -8.82 15.38
C PRO A 4 11.93 -9.31 16.71
N ASP A 5 13.22 -9.50 16.74
CA ASP A 5 13.99 -9.97 17.91
C ASP A 5 14.69 -8.85 18.67
N ALA A 6 14.53 -7.59 18.24
CA ALA A 6 15.12 -6.46 18.93
C ALA A 6 14.39 -6.21 20.26
N LYS A 7 15.15 -6.22 21.36
CA LYS A 7 14.66 -5.77 22.67
C LYS A 7 14.83 -4.27 22.78
N ILE A 8 13.76 -3.58 23.11
CA ILE A 8 13.79 -2.15 23.47
C ILE A 8 13.73 -2.12 24.99
N GLU A 9 14.82 -1.74 25.63
CA GLU A 9 14.97 -1.85 27.10
C GLU A 9 13.98 -0.97 27.86
N ASP A 10 13.61 0.18 27.31
CA ASP A 10 12.70 1.16 27.95
C ASP A 10 11.28 1.15 27.37
N ALA A 11 10.86 0.05 26.75
CA ALA A 11 9.51 -0.04 26.21
C ALA A 11 8.48 -0.13 27.34
N TYR A 12 7.51 0.79 27.37
CA TYR A 12 6.39 0.75 28.32
C TYR A 12 5.56 -0.52 28.18
N ALA A 13 5.30 -0.94 26.94
CA ALA A 13 4.58 -2.16 26.61
C ALA A 13 4.92 -2.66 25.21
N THR A 14 4.72 -3.95 24.98
CA THR A 14 4.88 -4.59 23.66
C THR A 14 3.57 -5.24 23.26
N TYR A 15 3.10 -4.97 22.04
CA TYR A 15 1.84 -5.46 21.53
C TYR A 15 2.04 -6.26 20.24
N TYR A 16 1.31 -7.37 20.11
CA TYR A 16 1.19 -8.08 18.86
C TYR A 16 0.11 -7.44 18.01
N MET A 17 0.47 -6.96 16.83
CA MET A 17 -0.41 -6.26 15.91
C MET A 17 -0.54 -7.03 14.60
N GLY A 18 -1.75 -7.15 14.08
CA GLY A 18 -1.99 -7.76 12.78
C GLY A 18 -3.11 -8.80 12.78
N ILE A 19 -3.10 -9.65 11.77
CA ILE A 19 -4.03 -10.77 11.61
C ILE A 19 -3.25 -12.05 11.86
N PHE A 20 -3.73 -12.88 12.79
CA PHE A 20 -3.12 -14.14 13.17
C PHE A 20 -4.00 -15.33 12.78
N PHE A 21 -3.37 -16.43 12.43
CA PHE A 21 -4.00 -17.72 12.20
C PHE A 21 -3.26 -18.82 13.00
N PRO A 22 -3.98 -19.78 13.59
CA PRO A 22 -5.45 -19.89 13.69
C PRO A 22 -6.06 -18.83 14.61
N CYS A 23 -7.34 -18.51 14.39
CA CYS A 23 -8.08 -17.47 15.12
C CYS A 23 -8.43 -17.82 16.58
N ASP A 24 -7.85 -18.86 17.15
CA ASP A 24 -8.15 -19.32 18.49
C ASP A 24 -7.40 -18.57 19.59
N ASP A 25 -6.43 -17.73 19.20
CA ASP A 25 -5.68 -16.89 20.14
C ASP A 25 -6.48 -15.64 20.52
N ARG A 26 -7.39 -15.80 21.48
CA ARG A 26 -8.23 -14.71 22.00
C ARG A 26 -7.46 -13.64 22.76
N VAL A 27 -6.21 -13.89 23.09
CA VAL A 27 -5.35 -12.92 23.79
C VAL A 27 -4.77 -11.92 22.81
N HIS A 28 -4.24 -12.41 21.68
CA HIS A 28 -3.59 -11.57 20.68
C HIS A 28 -4.56 -11.09 19.58
N GLN A 29 -5.67 -11.84 19.37
CA GLN A 29 -6.70 -11.50 18.41
C GLN A 29 -8.09 -11.76 19.02
N PRO A 30 -8.52 -10.90 19.95
CA PRO A 30 -9.75 -11.11 20.71
C PRO A 30 -11.01 -10.95 19.88
N ARG A 31 -10.92 -10.48 18.65
CA ARG A 31 -12.04 -10.28 17.72
C ARG A 31 -11.80 -10.94 16.38
N ASP A 32 -12.87 -11.34 15.74
CA ASP A 32 -12.85 -11.96 14.41
C ASP A 32 -12.54 -10.87 13.36
N PHE A 33 -11.34 -10.96 12.74
CA PHE A 33 -10.91 -10.04 11.70
C PHE A 33 -11.77 -10.07 10.43
N ARG A 34 -12.61 -11.11 10.26
CA ARG A 34 -13.55 -11.22 9.13
C ARG A 34 -14.72 -10.26 9.25
N VAL A 35 -15.03 -9.84 10.48
CA VAL A 35 -16.12 -8.90 10.78
C VAL A 35 -15.64 -7.60 11.39
N GLN A 36 -14.40 -7.54 11.84
CA GLN A 36 -13.78 -6.36 12.42
C GLN A 36 -12.43 -6.10 11.76
N GLY A 37 -12.28 -4.99 11.06
CA GLY A 37 -11.09 -4.65 10.30
C GLY A 37 -9.83 -4.46 11.14
N LEU A 38 -8.69 -4.46 10.48
CA LEU A 38 -7.36 -4.31 11.09
C LEU A 38 -7.25 -3.09 12.02
N HIS A 39 -7.86 -1.97 11.64
CA HIS A 39 -7.80 -0.74 12.43
C HIS A 39 -8.48 -0.89 13.78
N LYS A 40 -9.68 -1.48 13.80
CA LYS A 40 -10.42 -1.73 15.04
C LYS A 40 -9.72 -2.76 15.92
N ASN A 41 -9.18 -3.82 15.32
CA ASN A 41 -8.35 -4.78 16.05
C ASN A 41 -7.12 -4.11 16.68
N ALA A 42 -6.44 -3.25 15.93
CA ALA A 42 -5.29 -2.52 16.44
C ALA A 42 -5.68 -1.58 17.60
N ALA A 43 -6.78 -0.83 17.45
CA ALA A 43 -7.29 0.05 18.48
C ALA A 43 -7.61 -0.72 19.76
N MET A 44 -8.27 -1.85 19.65
CA MET A 44 -8.62 -2.68 20.82
C MET A 44 -7.37 -3.27 21.50
N ILE A 45 -6.40 -3.78 20.75
CA ILE A 45 -5.12 -4.27 21.30
C ILE A 45 -4.41 -3.17 22.10
N LEU A 46 -4.51 -1.93 21.64
CA LEU A 46 -3.94 -0.77 22.31
C LEU A 46 -4.81 -0.21 23.45
N GLY A 47 -5.98 -0.80 23.73
CA GLY A 47 -6.90 -0.30 24.76
C GLY A 47 -7.59 1.02 24.39
N LEU A 48 -7.68 1.34 23.10
CA LEU A 48 -8.39 2.52 22.61
C LEU A 48 -9.88 2.23 22.46
N ASP A 49 -10.71 3.28 22.50
CA ASP A 49 -12.16 3.15 22.38
C ASP A 49 -12.57 2.56 21.02
N GLU A 50 -13.35 1.48 21.08
CA GLU A 50 -13.87 0.79 19.89
C GLU A 50 -14.91 1.60 19.13
N GLY A 51 -15.52 2.59 19.75
CA GLY A 51 -16.56 3.45 19.14
C GLY A 51 -16.00 4.49 18.18
N THR A 52 -14.72 4.74 18.23
CA THR A 52 -14.07 5.70 17.32
C THR A 52 -13.86 5.01 15.97
N GLU A 53 -14.63 5.42 14.96
CA GLU A 53 -14.22 5.13 13.59
C GLU A 53 -12.80 5.67 13.43
N ALA A 54 -11.89 4.82 12.93
CA ALA A 54 -10.51 5.27 12.72
C ALA A 54 -10.57 6.50 11.80
N PRO A 55 -10.20 7.68 12.28
CA PRO A 55 -10.13 8.84 11.41
C PRO A 55 -9.16 8.53 10.28
N ASP A 56 -9.32 9.18 9.14
CA ASP A 56 -8.33 9.14 8.09
C ASP A 56 -6.96 9.45 8.68
N VAL A 57 -6.17 8.42 8.87
CA VAL A 57 -4.86 8.56 9.52
C VAL A 57 -3.85 8.96 8.46
N TYR A 58 -3.52 10.23 8.43
CA TYR A 58 -2.42 10.72 7.61
C TYR A 58 -1.11 10.64 8.39
N ILE A 59 -0.17 9.92 7.83
CA ILE A 59 1.19 9.89 8.37
C ILE A 59 1.93 11.10 7.80
N LYS A 60 2.35 12.00 8.67
CA LYS A 60 3.19 13.12 8.26
C LYS A 60 4.59 12.62 7.92
N LEU A 61 4.77 12.15 6.69
CA LEU A 61 6.07 11.82 6.15
C LEU A 61 6.73 13.09 5.61
N THR A 62 7.94 13.36 6.07
CA THR A 62 8.70 14.54 5.59
C THR A 62 9.55 14.10 4.40
N PRO A 63 9.29 14.60 3.18
CA PRO A 63 10.14 14.33 2.04
C PRO A 63 11.52 14.94 2.28
N LYS A 64 12.58 14.24 1.88
CA LYS A 64 13.93 14.78 1.88
C LYS A 64 14.06 15.91 0.88
N ASN A 65 13.47 15.71 -0.27
CA ASN A 65 13.52 16.65 -1.36
C ASN A 65 12.30 17.57 -1.32
N ARG A 66 12.50 18.81 -0.91
CA ARG A 66 11.44 19.81 -0.84
C ARG A 66 11.11 20.45 -2.19
N GLN A 67 11.79 20.04 -3.26
CA GLN A 67 11.57 20.55 -4.61
C GLN A 67 11.05 19.43 -5.52
N ARG A 68 10.04 19.74 -6.31
CA ARG A 68 9.53 18.86 -7.34
C ARG A 68 10.61 18.60 -8.40
N GLN A 69 11.08 17.35 -8.50
CA GLN A 69 12.11 16.96 -9.47
C GLN A 69 11.56 16.83 -10.89
N ILE A 70 10.34 16.31 -11.00
CA ILE A 70 9.67 16.08 -12.28
C ILE A 70 8.67 17.20 -12.49
N LYS A 71 8.86 18.02 -13.50
CA LYS A 71 8.04 19.21 -13.77
C LYS A 71 6.68 18.86 -14.36
N GLU A 72 6.66 17.85 -15.22
CA GLU A 72 5.44 17.39 -15.90
C GLU A 72 4.47 16.75 -14.92
N PRO A 73 3.14 16.75 -15.22
CA PRO A 73 2.17 15.95 -14.46
C PRO A 73 2.56 14.47 -14.49
N TYR A 74 2.48 13.81 -13.36
CA TYR A 74 2.81 12.39 -13.29
C TYR A 74 2.01 11.64 -12.24
N VAL A 75 1.86 10.35 -12.48
CA VAL A 75 1.20 9.37 -11.63
C VAL A 75 2.21 8.31 -11.24
N CYS A 76 2.21 7.92 -9.97
CA CYS A 76 2.97 6.76 -9.52
C CYS A 76 2.08 5.51 -9.56
N ILE A 77 2.64 4.40 -10.02
CA ILE A 77 1.96 3.10 -10.02
C ILE A 77 2.81 2.04 -9.33
N ALA A 78 2.14 1.04 -8.73
CA ALA A 78 2.77 -0.18 -8.22
C ALA A 78 1.93 -1.40 -8.59
N ALA A 79 2.51 -2.26 -9.42
CA ALA A 79 1.84 -3.44 -9.96
C ALA A 79 2.13 -4.72 -9.18
N GLN A 80 3.01 -4.64 -8.16
CA GLN A 80 3.49 -5.79 -7.41
C GLN A 80 2.94 -5.83 -5.98
N ALA A 81 2.83 -7.02 -5.44
CA ALA A 81 2.54 -7.29 -4.04
C ALA A 81 3.23 -8.58 -3.59
N SER A 82 3.44 -8.76 -2.30
CA SER A 82 4.07 -9.96 -1.75
C SER A 82 3.29 -11.27 -2.05
N GLY A 83 1.97 -11.18 -2.16
CA GLY A 83 1.10 -12.32 -2.50
C GLY A 83 0.59 -12.22 -3.94
N GLN A 84 0.81 -13.27 -4.74
CA GLN A 84 0.37 -13.33 -6.13
C GLN A 84 -1.16 -13.21 -6.29
N ALA A 85 -1.92 -13.66 -5.30
CA ALA A 85 -3.38 -13.54 -5.28
C ALA A 85 -3.87 -12.07 -5.29
N LYS A 86 -3.00 -11.13 -4.94
CA LYS A 86 -3.29 -9.69 -5.01
C LYS A 86 -3.08 -9.10 -6.41
N TYR A 87 -2.44 -9.81 -7.31
CA TYR A 87 -2.13 -9.29 -8.65
C TYR A 87 -3.41 -9.04 -9.43
N TRP A 88 -3.41 -7.96 -10.18
CA TRP A 88 -4.52 -7.68 -11.09
C TRP A 88 -4.55 -8.72 -12.22
N ASN A 89 -5.60 -9.54 -12.24
CA ASN A 89 -5.74 -10.65 -13.19
C ASN A 89 -6.19 -10.23 -14.60
N ASN A 90 -6.45 -8.94 -14.84
CA ASN A 90 -6.75 -8.43 -16.16
C ASN A 90 -5.47 -8.32 -17.00
N GLY A 91 -5.26 -9.22 -17.95
CA GLY A 91 -4.04 -9.29 -18.74
C GLY A 91 -3.69 -8.05 -19.57
N ARG A 92 -4.65 -7.15 -19.82
CA ARG A 92 -4.44 -5.86 -20.50
C ARG A 92 -4.68 -4.66 -19.61
N GLY A 93 -5.08 -4.88 -18.38
CA GLY A 93 -5.49 -3.81 -17.45
C GLY A 93 -4.42 -2.74 -17.30
N TRP A 94 -3.23 -3.11 -16.87
CA TRP A 94 -2.12 -2.18 -16.69
C TRP A 94 -1.72 -1.46 -17.98
N ILE A 95 -1.64 -2.19 -19.10
CA ILE A 95 -1.28 -1.61 -20.41
C ILE A 95 -2.30 -0.53 -20.82
N ASN A 96 -3.59 -0.83 -20.65
CA ASN A 96 -4.66 0.10 -21.00
C ASN A 96 -4.65 1.33 -20.08
N VAL A 97 -4.42 1.16 -18.79
CA VAL A 97 -4.31 2.26 -17.82
C VAL A 97 -3.13 3.17 -18.17
N VAL A 98 -1.95 2.58 -18.40
CA VAL A 98 -0.75 3.37 -18.76
C VAL A 98 -0.98 4.13 -20.06
N LYS A 99 -1.53 3.48 -21.08
CA LYS A 99 -1.85 4.12 -22.36
C LYS A 99 -2.82 5.28 -22.18
N TYR A 100 -3.89 5.07 -21.42
CA TYR A 100 -4.89 6.11 -21.15
C TYR A 100 -4.27 7.32 -20.42
N LEU A 101 -3.49 7.09 -19.39
CA LEU A 101 -2.84 8.16 -18.63
C LEU A 101 -1.87 8.97 -19.50
N LYS A 102 -1.09 8.29 -20.34
CA LYS A 102 -0.18 8.98 -21.29
C LYS A 102 -0.97 9.82 -22.31
N GLN A 103 -2.11 9.33 -22.78
CA GLN A 103 -3.00 10.13 -23.66
C GLN A 103 -3.58 11.35 -22.95
N LYS A 104 -3.70 11.31 -21.63
CA LYS A 104 -4.12 12.45 -20.81
C LYS A 104 -2.97 13.40 -20.43
N GLY A 105 -1.77 13.15 -20.91
CA GLY A 105 -0.59 13.99 -20.68
C GLY A 105 0.19 13.67 -19.42
N TYR A 106 -0.09 12.54 -18.75
CA TYR A 106 0.67 12.12 -17.58
C TYR A 106 1.88 11.30 -17.96
N ARG A 107 2.99 11.52 -17.27
CA ARG A 107 4.03 10.51 -17.13
C ARG A 107 3.56 9.46 -16.14
N VAL A 108 3.92 8.20 -16.38
CA VAL A 108 3.50 7.07 -15.53
C VAL A 108 4.73 6.37 -15.00
N LEU A 109 4.99 6.53 -13.71
CA LEU A 109 6.20 6.03 -13.04
C LEU A 109 5.87 4.76 -12.26
N CYS A 110 6.49 3.63 -12.64
CA CYS A 110 6.40 2.40 -11.86
C CYS A 110 7.44 2.45 -10.72
N ILE A 111 6.96 2.53 -9.48
CA ILE A 111 7.80 2.70 -8.29
C ILE A 111 7.87 1.44 -7.43
N ASP A 112 7.59 0.28 -7.99
CA ASP A 112 7.76 -1.01 -7.32
C ASP A 112 9.21 -1.21 -6.84
N ARG A 113 9.42 -2.14 -5.92
CA ARG A 113 10.74 -2.45 -5.42
C ARG A 113 11.63 -3.09 -6.48
N ASP A 114 11.06 -3.99 -7.25
CA ASP A 114 11.79 -4.78 -8.24
C ASP A 114 11.18 -4.58 -9.64
N SER A 115 12.00 -4.60 -10.68
CA SER A 115 11.52 -4.53 -12.07
C SER A 115 10.76 -5.79 -12.49
N VAL A 116 11.10 -6.92 -11.86
CA VAL A 116 10.46 -8.22 -12.03
C VAL A 116 10.23 -8.82 -10.65
N TYR A 117 9.00 -9.20 -10.35
CA TYR A 117 8.67 -9.85 -9.09
C TYR A 117 7.65 -10.98 -9.29
N GLY A 118 7.90 -12.12 -8.66
CA GLY A 118 7.00 -13.26 -8.72
C GLY A 118 7.65 -14.55 -8.24
N GLN A 119 6.83 -15.63 -8.24
CA GLN A 119 7.26 -16.97 -7.86
C GLN A 119 6.67 -18.00 -8.81
N GLY A 120 7.40 -19.09 -9.03
CA GLY A 120 6.97 -20.16 -9.94
C GLY A 120 6.80 -19.66 -11.38
N SER A 121 5.61 -19.81 -11.93
CA SER A 121 5.28 -19.39 -13.31
C SER A 121 4.57 -18.02 -13.39
N ARG A 122 4.39 -17.33 -12.27
CA ARG A 122 3.64 -16.08 -12.19
C ARG A 122 4.57 -14.93 -11.83
N PHE A 123 4.76 -14.04 -12.79
CA PHE A 123 5.60 -12.85 -12.63
C PHE A 123 4.82 -11.60 -12.99
N ASN A 124 5.07 -10.52 -12.25
CA ASN A 124 4.70 -9.18 -12.65
C ASN A 124 5.95 -8.43 -13.12
N LEU A 125 5.79 -7.81 -14.24
CA LEU A 125 6.79 -6.92 -14.85
C LEU A 125 6.32 -5.48 -14.69
N ILE A 126 7.23 -4.54 -14.94
CA ILE A 126 6.86 -3.14 -15.14
C ILE A 126 5.80 -3.08 -16.24
N PRO A 127 4.64 -2.46 -16.01
CA PRO A 127 3.60 -2.33 -17.03
C PRO A 127 4.15 -1.66 -18.30
N TYR A 128 3.87 -2.27 -19.45
CA TYR A 128 4.36 -1.77 -20.73
C TYR A 128 3.98 -0.29 -20.95
N GLY A 129 4.98 0.52 -21.26
CA GLY A 129 4.84 1.95 -21.47
C GLY A 129 4.97 2.81 -20.21
N ALA A 130 5.02 2.21 -19.01
CA ALA A 130 5.40 2.92 -17.81
C ALA A 130 6.93 3.14 -17.76
N GLU A 131 7.34 4.19 -17.08
CA GLU A 131 8.75 4.49 -16.85
C GLU A 131 9.28 3.70 -15.66
N ASP A 132 10.49 3.18 -15.78
CA ASP A 132 11.13 2.39 -14.73
C ASP A 132 11.71 3.28 -13.64
N PHE A 133 11.06 3.32 -12.50
CA PHE A 133 11.51 3.91 -11.25
C PHE A 133 11.61 2.85 -10.14
N THR A 134 11.80 1.60 -10.54
CA THR A 134 11.99 0.48 -9.63
C THR A 134 13.43 0.44 -9.10
N GLY A 135 13.73 -0.54 -8.28
CA GLY A 135 15.06 -0.77 -7.73
C GLY A 135 15.03 -0.81 -6.20
N GLN A 136 16.13 -1.30 -5.64
CA GLN A 136 16.31 -1.36 -4.19
C GLN A 136 16.77 -0.01 -3.62
N ILE A 137 16.04 1.04 -3.97
CA ILE A 137 16.24 2.39 -3.46
C ILE A 137 15.58 2.55 -2.07
N PRO A 138 16.06 3.46 -1.23
CA PRO A 138 15.43 3.76 0.04
C PRO A 138 13.96 4.14 -0.12
N LEU A 139 13.12 3.75 0.84
CA LEU A 139 11.69 4.12 0.85
C LEU A 139 11.50 5.64 0.79
N GLN A 140 12.44 6.40 1.33
CA GLN A 140 12.42 7.86 1.30
C GLN A 140 12.39 8.44 -0.12
N GLU A 141 13.07 7.84 -1.07
CA GLU A 141 13.04 8.29 -2.47
C GLU A 141 11.67 8.06 -3.11
N ARG A 142 10.99 6.95 -2.74
CA ARG A 142 9.60 6.72 -3.15
C ARG A 142 8.63 7.70 -2.51
N ILE A 143 8.87 8.07 -1.25
CA ILE A 143 8.10 9.13 -0.57
C ILE A 143 8.28 10.45 -1.30
N ASP A 144 9.49 10.80 -1.72
CA ASP A 144 9.78 12.02 -2.46
C ASP A 144 9.05 12.05 -3.82
N LEU A 145 9.01 10.91 -4.53
CA LEU A 145 8.22 10.77 -5.75
C LEU A 145 6.71 10.90 -5.47
N LEU A 146 6.21 10.19 -4.46
CA LEU A 146 4.80 10.23 -4.09
C LEU A 146 4.34 11.62 -3.66
N GLN A 147 5.21 12.40 -3.01
CA GLN A 147 4.89 13.74 -2.52
C GLN A 147 4.34 14.65 -3.63
N TYR A 148 4.86 14.55 -4.82
CA TYR A 148 4.52 15.42 -5.94
C TYR A 148 3.73 14.72 -7.06
N ALA A 149 3.44 13.44 -6.91
CA ALA A 149 2.53 12.72 -7.80
C ALA A 149 1.10 13.29 -7.68
N ASP A 150 0.37 13.35 -8.79
CA ASP A 150 -1.01 13.79 -8.78
C ASP A 150 -1.91 12.77 -8.05
N PHE A 151 -1.68 11.49 -8.29
CA PHE A 151 -2.31 10.37 -7.57
C PHE A 151 -1.48 9.10 -7.70
N PHE A 152 -1.92 8.06 -7.00
CA PHE A 152 -1.29 6.75 -7.01
C PHE A 152 -2.29 5.67 -7.47
N ILE A 153 -1.81 4.69 -8.23
CA ILE A 153 -2.57 3.48 -8.57
C ILE A 153 -1.78 2.26 -8.13
N GLY A 154 -2.39 1.40 -7.34
CA GLY A 154 -1.70 0.20 -6.89
C GLY A 154 -2.60 -0.88 -6.34
N LEU A 155 -1.96 -1.97 -5.98
CA LEU A 155 -2.62 -3.11 -5.34
C LEU A 155 -2.77 -2.84 -3.83
N SER A 156 -3.52 -3.70 -3.13
CA SER A 156 -3.57 -3.71 -1.66
C SER A 156 -2.20 -4.13 -1.08
N SER A 157 -1.26 -3.20 -1.08
CA SER A 157 0.14 -3.42 -0.71
C SER A 157 0.74 -2.21 0.01
N GLY A 158 1.95 -2.34 0.54
CA GLY A 158 2.59 -1.33 1.38
C GLY A 158 2.68 0.05 0.74
N LEU A 159 2.99 0.18 -0.56
CA LEU A 159 3.08 1.48 -1.23
C LEU A 159 1.72 2.20 -1.32
N SER A 160 0.62 1.46 -1.47
CA SER A 160 -0.73 2.04 -1.42
C SER A 160 -1.04 2.63 -0.04
N TRP A 161 -0.63 1.93 1.03
CA TRP A 161 -0.76 2.43 2.40
C TRP A 161 0.10 3.67 2.66
N VAL A 162 1.33 3.70 2.13
CA VAL A 162 2.20 4.88 2.22
C VAL A 162 1.56 6.06 1.49
N ALA A 163 1.09 5.87 0.26
CA ALA A 163 0.46 6.93 -0.52
C ALA A 163 -0.81 7.47 0.18
N ASN A 164 -1.66 6.58 0.70
CA ASN A 164 -2.84 6.97 1.47
C ASN A 164 -2.46 7.73 2.74
N GLY A 165 -1.48 7.22 3.50
CA GLY A 165 -0.98 7.88 4.72
C GLY A 165 -0.37 9.26 4.47
N MET A 166 0.10 9.53 3.26
CA MET A 166 0.56 10.85 2.82
C MET A 166 -0.58 11.77 2.34
N GLY A 167 -1.83 11.31 2.40
CA GLY A 167 -2.99 12.06 1.90
C GLY A 167 -3.09 12.11 0.38
N LYS A 168 -2.43 11.21 -0.35
CA LYS A 168 -2.54 11.14 -1.80
C LYS A 168 -3.83 10.42 -2.21
N PRO A 169 -4.54 10.87 -3.25
CA PRO A 169 -5.59 10.08 -3.84
C PRO A 169 -5.04 8.73 -4.32
N VAL A 170 -5.68 7.64 -3.90
CA VAL A 170 -5.25 6.28 -4.25
C VAL A 170 -6.36 5.55 -4.98
N ILE A 171 -6.08 5.14 -6.21
CA ILE A 171 -6.90 4.15 -6.91
C ILE A 171 -6.37 2.78 -6.52
N MET A 172 -7.16 2.05 -5.73
CA MET A 172 -6.77 0.73 -5.23
C MET A 172 -7.42 -0.38 -6.05
N ILE A 173 -6.58 -1.26 -6.60
CA ILE A 173 -7.02 -2.52 -7.19
C ILE A 173 -6.96 -3.57 -6.09
N SER A 174 -8.11 -4.03 -5.63
CA SER A 174 -8.23 -4.98 -4.53
C SER A 174 -9.16 -6.15 -4.90
N GLY A 175 -9.39 -7.09 -3.99
CA GLY A 175 -10.26 -8.26 -4.21
C GLY A 175 -9.76 -9.50 -3.51
N PHE A 176 -8.52 -9.49 -3.03
CA PHE A 176 -7.99 -10.55 -2.19
C PHE A 176 -8.36 -10.37 -0.71
N THR A 177 -8.22 -9.16 -0.21
CA THR A 177 -8.58 -8.79 1.17
C THR A 177 -10.00 -8.21 1.23
N LEU A 178 -10.67 -8.40 2.36
CA LEU A 178 -11.95 -7.74 2.59
C LEU A 178 -11.74 -6.22 2.70
N PRO A 179 -12.64 -5.40 2.16
CA PRO A 179 -12.53 -3.94 2.21
C PRO A 179 -12.33 -3.38 3.62
N LEU A 180 -12.91 -4.00 4.64
CA LEU A 180 -12.76 -3.59 6.04
C LEU A 180 -11.33 -3.78 6.58
N ASN A 181 -10.49 -4.57 5.92
CA ASN A 181 -9.08 -4.78 6.26
C ASN A 181 -8.12 -3.86 5.48
N GLU A 182 -8.67 -2.94 4.72
CA GLU A 182 -7.91 -1.99 3.92
C GLU A 182 -8.30 -0.56 4.31
N PHE A 183 -7.46 0.42 3.97
CA PHE A 183 -7.84 1.81 4.16
C PHE A 183 -9.02 2.19 3.25
N TYR A 184 -9.80 3.15 3.67
CA TYR A 184 -10.89 3.67 2.84
C TYR A 184 -10.32 4.47 1.66
N THR A 185 -10.84 4.20 0.48
CA THR A 185 -10.69 5.04 -0.70
C THR A 185 -11.96 4.97 -1.54
N PRO A 186 -12.48 6.11 -2.04
CA PRO A 186 -13.63 6.10 -2.95
C PRO A 186 -13.30 5.51 -4.33
N TYR A 187 -12.01 5.33 -4.63
CA TYR A 187 -11.51 4.85 -5.92
C TYR A 187 -11.02 3.41 -5.81
N ARG A 188 -11.92 2.50 -5.46
CA ARG A 188 -11.62 1.08 -5.35
C ARG A 188 -12.11 0.31 -6.56
N LEU A 189 -11.21 -0.42 -7.22
CA LEU A 189 -11.53 -1.41 -8.23
C LEU A 189 -11.47 -2.80 -7.60
N ILE A 190 -12.58 -3.54 -7.66
CA ILE A 190 -12.62 -4.93 -7.19
C ILE A 190 -12.18 -5.83 -8.33
N ASN A 191 -11.13 -6.60 -8.08
CA ASN A 191 -10.58 -7.61 -8.97
C ASN A 191 -11.16 -8.98 -8.57
N TYR A 192 -11.99 -9.57 -9.42
CA TYR A 192 -12.64 -10.87 -9.21
C TYR A 192 -11.88 -11.99 -9.90
#